data_3c2043fd12bb72371121666d9643ae20
#
_entry.id   3c2043fd12bb72371121666d9643ae20
#
_cell.length_a   1.000
_cell.length_b   1.000
_cell.length_c   1.000
_cell.angle_alpha   90.00
_cell.angle_beta   90.00
_cell.angle_gamma   90.00
#
_symmetry.space_group_name_H-M   'P 1'
#
loop_
_entity.id
_entity.type
_entity.pdbx_description
1 polymer ?
#
loop_
_entity_poly.entity_id
_entity_poly.type
_entity_poly.pdbx_seq_one_letter_code
_entity_poly.pdbx_strand_id
1 'polypeptide(L)'
;MRGIKTLRRTFVKSALVLAAGMATMSAPLVSAEEWAEKEELKFGFIKLTDMAPLAVAYEKGYFEEEGLYVTLEAQANWKVLLDRVIDGQLDGAHMLAGQPLGATIGFGTQAHIITAFSMDLNGNGITVSNDIWSQMKEHIPHEDGKPVHPIKADALKPVVEKYKADGKPFNMGMVFPVSTHNYELRYWLAAGGIHPGYYAPHKGDTSGQIDADALLSVTPPPQMPATMEAGTIYGYCVGEPWNQQAVFKGIGVPVITDYEIWKNNPEKVFGVSKQWADKYPITHKKVVKAMIRAAAWLDADNNANRPEAVKILSKSQYVGADYDVIANSMTGTFEYEKGDKREVPDFNVFFRYNATYPYYSDAIWYLTQMRRWGQISEEKSDDWFMETAKKVYRPDIYASAAKELIKEGKLDAKDFPDFATETGFKPAQKGFIDNIVYDGSKPNEYLKKFEIGLKGAEKI
;
A
#
# COMPACT_ATOMS: atom_id res chain seq x y z
N MET A 1 15.63 -27.97 -17.39
CA MET A 1 15.17 -26.62 -17.72
C MET A 1 16.17 -25.72 -18.46
N ARG A 2 17.51 -25.82 -18.23
CA ARG A 2 18.52 -25.06 -19.03
C ARG A 2 18.51 -25.36 -20.54
N GLY A 3 18.18 -26.58 -20.96
CA GLY A 3 18.20 -26.99 -22.38
C GLY A 3 17.11 -26.36 -23.27
N ILE A 4 15.93 -26.08 -22.70
CA ILE A 4 14.79 -25.53 -23.44
C ILE A 4 14.98 -24.02 -23.72
N LYS A 5 15.63 -23.29 -22.79
CA LYS A 5 15.94 -21.87 -22.95
C LYS A 5 16.88 -21.61 -24.14
N THR A 6 17.87 -22.47 -24.32
CA THR A 6 18.86 -22.35 -25.41
C THR A 6 18.25 -22.63 -26.78
N LEU A 7 17.32 -23.58 -26.88
CA LEU A 7 16.68 -23.93 -28.15
C LEU A 7 15.76 -22.81 -28.67
N ARG A 8 15.01 -22.12 -27.80
CA ARG A 8 14.17 -20.99 -28.21
C ARG A 8 14.99 -19.81 -28.74
N ARG A 9 16.12 -19.48 -28.10
CA ARG A 9 17.01 -18.40 -28.53
C ARG A 9 17.62 -18.67 -29.93
N THR A 10 17.95 -19.92 -30.24
CA THR A 10 18.56 -20.29 -31.52
C THR A 10 17.53 -20.24 -32.68
N PHE A 11 16.28 -20.64 -32.43
CA PHE A 11 15.22 -20.64 -33.45
C PHE A 11 14.80 -19.24 -33.87
N VAL A 12 14.73 -18.27 -32.95
CA VAL A 12 14.34 -16.87 -33.26
C VAL A 12 15.45 -16.13 -34.02
N LYS A 13 16.73 -16.41 -33.72
CA LYS A 13 17.86 -15.78 -34.43
C LYS A 13 18.10 -16.32 -35.84
N SER A 14 17.75 -17.57 -36.11
CA SER A 14 17.92 -18.18 -37.42
C SER A 14 16.82 -17.79 -38.42
N ALA A 15 15.64 -17.35 -37.98
CA ALA A 15 14.56 -16.90 -38.86
C ALA A 15 14.77 -15.49 -39.44
N LEU A 16 15.69 -14.70 -38.87
CA LEU A 16 15.95 -13.31 -39.31
C LEU A 16 16.98 -13.17 -40.46
N VAL A 17 17.68 -14.24 -40.84
CA VAL A 17 18.77 -14.19 -41.85
C VAL A 17 18.31 -14.62 -43.23
N LEU A 18 17.12 -15.18 -43.42
CA LEU A 18 16.65 -15.76 -44.69
C LEU A 18 15.56 -15.00 -45.45
N ALA A 19 15.22 -13.78 -45.05
CA ALA A 19 14.17 -12.98 -45.72
C ALA A 19 14.69 -11.69 -46.37
N ALA A 20 15.86 -11.76 -47.04
CA ALA A 20 16.32 -10.69 -47.93
C ALA A 20 16.16 -11.12 -49.39
N GLY A 21 14.96 -11.01 -49.93
CA GLY A 21 14.71 -11.29 -51.35
C GLY A 21 13.23 -11.19 -51.72
N MET A 22 12.85 -10.02 -52.30
CA MET A 22 11.68 -9.74 -53.11
C MET A 22 10.28 -10.03 -52.58
N ALA A 23 9.58 -8.97 -52.20
CA ALA A 23 8.27 -8.58 -52.74
C ALA A 23 7.78 -7.33 -52.02
N THR A 24 7.47 -6.27 -52.73
CA THR A 24 6.71 -5.10 -52.27
C THR A 24 5.26 -5.50 -51.99
N MET A 25 5.04 -6.10 -50.85
CA MET A 25 3.75 -6.16 -50.17
C MET A 25 3.87 -5.35 -48.92
N SER A 26 3.01 -4.35 -48.74
CA SER A 26 2.83 -3.62 -47.51
C SER A 26 2.43 -4.59 -46.40
N ALA A 27 3.41 -5.27 -45.82
CA ALA A 27 3.23 -5.99 -44.59
C ALA A 27 2.89 -4.95 -43.50
N PRO A 28 1.89 -5.18 -42.62
CA PRO A 28 1.72 -4.36 -41.44
C PRO A 28 3.07 -4.35 -40.71
N LEU A 29 3.54 -3.16 -40.35
CA LEU A 29 4.69 -2.99 -39.50
C LEU A 29 4.38 -3.75 -38.18
N VAL A 30 4.82 -5.00 -38.09
CA VAL A 30 4.90 -5.70 -36.81
C VAL A 30 5.88 -4.87 -36.02
N SER A 31 5.38 -4.14 -35.04
CA SER A 31 6.19 -3.45 -34.06
C SER A 31 7.22 -4.45 -33.56
N ALA A 32 8.51 -4.16 -33.75
CA ALA A 32 9.56 -5.00 -33.21
C ALA A 32 9.32 -5.15 -31.70
N GLU A 33 9.20 -6.38 -31.24
CA GLU A 33 9.03 -6.67 -29.81
C GLU A 33 10.26 -6.11 -29.07
N GLU A 34 10.04 -5.14 -28.18
CA GLU A 34 11.12 -4.57 -27.38
C GLU A 34 11.56 -5.60 -26.33
N TRP A 35 12.82 -6.01 -26.37
CA TRP A 35 13.38 -6.95 -25.41
C TRP A 35 13.68 -6.27 -24.08
N ALA A 36 13.43 -6.98 -22.96
CA ALA A 36 13.83 -6.53 -21.65
C ALA A 36 15.36 -6.40 -21.54
N GLU A 37 15.86 -5.30 -21.02
CA GLU A 37 17.30 -5.10 -20.79
C GLU A 37 17.84 -6.04 -19.71
N LYS A 38 16.96 -6.44 -18.78
CA LYS A 38 17.23 -7.39 -17.70
C LYS A 38 16.04 -8.34 -17.58
N GLU A 39 16.27 -9.62 -17.84
CA GLU A 39 15.22 -10.65 -17.83
C GLU A 39 15.06 -11.30 -16.47
N GLU A 40 16.16 -11.55 -15.73
CA GLU A 40 16.13 -12.17 -14.40
C GLU A 40 16.00 -11.11 -13.34
N LEU A 41 14.90 -11.14 -12.58
CA LEU A 41 14.52 -10.12 -11.61
C LEU A 41 14.24 -10.74 -10.25
N LYS A 42 14.51 -9.95 -9.20
CA LYS A 42 14.28 -10.32 -7.82
C LYS A 42 13.47 -9.25 -7.13
N PHE A 43 12.26 -9.59 -6.65
CA PHE A 43 11.37 -8.66 -5.97
C PHE A 43 11.14 -9.06 -4.53
N GLY A 44 11.17 -8.07 -3.63
CA GLY A 44 10.89 -8.24 -2.23
C GLY A 44 9.42 -7.98 -1.88
N PHE A 45 8.94 -8.64 -0.85
CA PHE A 45 7.61 -8.38 -0.30
C PHE A 45 7.54 -8.67 1.20
N ILE A 46 6.54 -8.12 1.86
CA ILE A 46 6.15 -8.48 3.24
C ILE A 46 4.91 -9.38 3.18
N LYS A 47 4.79 -10.32 4.11
CA LYS A 47 3.69 -11.29 4.19
C LYS A 47 2.37 -10.61 4.57
N LEU A 48 1.72 -10.04 3.58
CA LEU A 48 0.46 -9.32 3.62
C LEU A 48 -0.37 -9.68 2.38
N THR A 49 -1.69 -9.61 2.47
CA THR A 49 -2.57 -9.94 1.33
C THR A 49 -2.44 -8.94 0.17
N ASP A 50 -2.02 -7.71 0.45
CA ASP A 50 -1.82 -6.67 -0.57
C ASP A 50 -0.60 -6.89 -1.49
N MET A 51 0.24 -7.90 -1.20
CA MET A 51 1.24 -8.37 -2.16
C MET A 51 0.64 -9.21 -3.30
N ALA A 52 -0.66 -9.45 -3.29
CA ALA A 52 -1.37 -10.32 -4.24
C ALA A 52 -1.05 -10.05 -5.72
N PRO A 53 -0.92 -8.78 -6.21
CA PRO A 53 -0.55 -8.56 -7.60
C PRO A 53 0.77 -9.21 -8.00
N LEU A 54 1.77 -9.24 -7.11
CA LEU A 54 3.05 -9.94 -7.36
C LEU A 54 2.87 -11.45 -7.42
N ALA A 55 2.18 -12.03 -6.45
CA ALA A 55 1.95 -13.48 -6.39
C ALA A 55 1.12 -13.96 -7.60
N VAL A 56 0.07 -13.24 -7.95
CA VAL A 56 -0.79 -13.55 -9.09
C VAL A 56 -0.03 -13.42 -10.42
N ALA A 57 0.74 -12.34 -10.62
CA ALA A 57 1.54 -12.17 -11.82
C ALA A 57 2.55 -13.31 -12.00
N TYR A 58 3.13 -13.80 -10.90
CA TYR A 58 4.02 -14.94 -10.91
C TYR A 58 3.29 -16.27 -11.22
N GLU A 59 2.24 -16.59 -10.45
CA GLU A 59 1.53 -17.89 -10.57
C GLU A 59 0.72 -18.02 -11.89
N LYS A 60 0.22 -16.91 -12.42
CA LYS A 60 -0.50 -16.88 -13.71
C LYS A 60 0.43 -16.76 -14.92
N GLY A 61 1.76 -16.65 -14.72
CA GLY A 61 2.74 -16.58 -15.78
C GLY A 61 2.80 -15.23 -16.50
N TYR A 62 2.22 -14.15 -15.95
CA TYR A 62 2.19 -12.84 -16.61
C TYR A 62 3.58 -12.22 -16.74
N PHE A 63 4.49 -12.46 -15.79
CA PHE A 63 5.89 -12.05 -15.94
C PHE A 63 6.58 -12.82 -17.08
N GLU A 64 6.37 -14.14 -17.18
CA GLU A 64 6.97 -14.97 -18.23
C GLU A 64 6.46 -14.60 -19.62
N GLU A 65 5.19 -14.23 -19.76
CA GLU A 65 4.62 -13.74 -21.01
C GLU A 65 5.28 -12.44 -21.49
N GLU A 66 5.76 -11.61 -20.56
CA GLU A 66 6.54 -10.39 -20.86
C GLU A 66 8.05 -10.69 -21.04
N GLY A 67 8.47 -11.96 -20.98
CA GLY A 67 9.87 -12.37 -21.09
C GLY A 67 10.69 -12.14 -19.82
N LEU A 68 10.03 -12.05 -18.66
CA LEU A 68 10.66 -11.79 -17.38
C LEU A 68 10.65 -13.06 -16.49
N TYR A 69 11.77 -13.32 -15.84
CA TYR A 69 11.95 -14.44 -14.92
C TYR A 69 12.12 -13.90 -13.50
N VAL A 70 11.03 -13.88 -12.75
CA VAL A 70 10.97 -13.25 -11.45
C VAL A 70 11.17 -14.25 -10.33
N THR A 71 11.94 -13.87 -9.31
CA THR A 71 12.01 -14.51 -8.00
C THR A 71 11.38 -13.59 -6.97
N LEU A 72 10.43 -14.09 -6.18
CA LEU A 72 9.80 -13.36 -5.09
C LEU A 72 10.44 -13.77 -3.76
N GLU A 73 10.92 -12.81 -2.97
CA GLU A 73 11.57 -13.02 -1.69
C GLU A 73 10.85 -12.31 -0.55
N ALA A 74 10.33 -13.07 0.42
CA ALA A 74 9.79 -12.50 1.65
C ALA A 74 10.89 -11.82 2.47
N GLN A 75 10.61 -10.63 2.96
CA GLN A 75 11.52 -9.84 3.78
C GLN A 75 11.07 -9.82 5.24
N ALA A 76 12.01 -9.62 6.16
CA ALA A 76 11.75 -9.65 7.61
C ALA A 76 10.93 -8.42 8.08
N ASN A 77 11.18 -7.26 7.50
CA ASN A 77 10.51 -5.99 7.83
C ASN A 77 10.72 -4.95 6.71
N TRP A 78 10.02 -3.83 6.84
CA TRP A 78 10.02 -2.76 5.85
C TRP A 78 11.36 -2.06 5.68
N LYS A 79 12.16 -1.94 6.75
CA LYS A 79 13.49 -1.34 6.65
C LYS A 79 14.45 -2.21 5.84
N VAL A 80 14.51 -3.49 6.13
CA VAL A 80 15.34 -4.46 5.39
C VAL A 80 14.94 -4.49 3.92
N LEU A 81 13.63 -4.47 3.63
CA LEU A 81 13.13 -4.46 2.26
C LEU A 81 13.61 -3.21 1.50
N LEU A 82 13.47 -2.02 2.10
CA LEU A 82 13.90 -0.76 1.49
C LEU A 82 15.42 -0.72 1.27
N ASP A 83 16.20 -1.09 2.29
CA ASP A 83 17.67 -1.12 2.20
C ASP A 83 18.15 -2.04 1.07
N ARG A 84 17.53 -3.22 0.91
CA ARG A 84 17.89 -4.16 -0.17
C ARG A 84 17.53 -3.66 -1.57
N VAL A 85 16.51 -2.81 -1.72
CA VAL A 85 16.23 -2.12 -3.00
C VAL A 85 17.27 -1.03 -3.24
N ILE A 86 17.62 -0.25 -2.23
CA ILE A 86 18.64 0.80 -2.32
C ILE A 86 20.00 0.22 -2.72
N ASP A 87 20.38 -0.91 -2.10
CA ASP A 87 21.67 -1.58 -2.35
C ASP A 87 21.69 -2.40 -3.64
N GLY A 88 20.57 -2.48 -4.37
CA GLY A 88 20.45 -3.25 -5.61
C GLY A 88 20.42 -4.78 -5.42
N GLN A 89 20.22 -5.27 -4.20
CA GLN A 89 20.00 -6.69 -3.92
C GLN A 89 18.62 -7.16 -4.35
N LEU A 90 17.64 -6.25 -4.39
CA LEU A 90 16.34 -6.42 -4.99
C LEU A 90 16.20 -5.44 -6.15
N ASP A 91 15.58 -5.88 -7.24
CA ASP A 91 15.28 -5.03 -8.41
C ASP A 91 14.10 -4.09 -8.13
N GLY A 92 13.20 -4.51 -7.29
CA GLY A 92 12.04 -3.75 -6.85
C GLY A 92 11.34 -4.45 -5.70
N ALA A 93 10.32 -3.82 -5.15
CA ALA A 93 9.59 -4.40 -4.02
C ALA A 93 8.18 -3.84 -3.87
N HIS A 94 7.33 -4.66 -3.26
CA HIS A 94 6.12 -4.27 -2.57
C HIS A 94 6.50 -3.31 -1.43
N MET A 95 6.06 -2.06 -1.50
CA MET A 95 6.45 -1.01 -0.56
C MET A 95 5.23 -0.33 0.03
N LEU A 96 5.41 0.20 1.24
CA LEU A 96 4.53 1.22 1.79
C LEU A 96 4.57 2.46 0.88
N ALA A 97 3.43 3.04 0.55
CA ALA A 97 3.38 4.17 -0.38
C ALA A 97 4.19 5.39 0.11
N GLY A 98 4.36 5.54 1.41
CA GLY A 98 5.21 6.57 1.99
C GLY A 98 6.72 6.30 1.93
N GLN A 99 7.17 5.05 1.71
CA GLN A 99 8.61 4.74 1.69
C GLN A 99 9.37 5.42 0.55
N PRO A 100 8.92 5.39 -0.70
CA PRO A 100 9.58 6.13 -1.77
C PRO A 100 9.66 7.64 -1.49
N LEU A 101 8.59 8.21 -0.95
CA LEU A 101 8.52 9.62 -0.59
C LEU A 101 9.48 9.96 0.56
N GLY A 102 9.41 9.20 1.66
CA GLY A 102 10.27 9.38 2.83
C GLY A 102 11.75 9.26 2.48
N ALA A 103 12.14 8.24 1.70
CA ALA A 103 13.51 8.07 1.24
C ALA A 103 13.97 9.24 0.33
N THR A 104 13.12 9.72 -0.56
CA THR A 104 13.46 10.81 -1.48
C THR A 104 13.63 12.14 -0.75
N ILE A 105 12.84 12.43 0.29
CA ILE A 105 13.02 13.64 1.12
C ILE A 105 14.07 13.49 2.23
N GLY A 106 14.62 12.29 2.42
CA GLY A 106 15.68 12.03 3.40
C GLY A 106 15.21 11.80 4.83
N PHE A 107 13.97 11.38 5.05
CA PHE A 107 13.50 10.96 6.37
C PHE A 107 13.97 9.53 6.68
N GLY A 108 14.84 9.37 7.65
CA GLY A 108 15.45 8.10 8.07
C GLY A 108 16.56 7.58 7.16
N THR A 109 16.39 7.63 5.86
CA THR A 109 17.40 7.28 4.84
C THR A 109 17.28 8.23 3.66
N GLN A 110 18.33 8.33 2.86
CA GLN A 110 18.34 9.18 1.66
C GLN A 110 18.56 8.31 0.43
N ALA A 111 17.54 8.18 -0.41
CA ALA A 111 17.63 7.49 -1.68
C ALA A 111 16.51 7.95 -2.60
N HIS A 112 16.75 8.00 -3.90
CA HIS A 112 15.73 8.32 -4.88
C HIS A 112 15.02 7.04 -5.33
N ILE A 113 13.87 6.77 -4.73
CA ILE A 113 12.97 5.65 -5.05
C ILE A 113 11.76 6.21 -5.77
N ILE A 114 11.31 5.50 -6.80
CA ILE A 114 10.13 5.88 -7.59
C ILE A 114 9.12 4.73 -7.65
N THR A 115 7.90 5.07 -7.99
CA THR A 115 6.86 4.09 -8.30
C THR A 115 6.07 4.47 -9.56
N ALA A 116 5.79 3.49 -10.38
CA ALA A 116 4.91 3.59 -11.54
C ALA A 116 3.62 2.77 -11.36
N PHE A 117 3.40 2.18 -10.18
CA PHE A 117 2.29 1.28 -9.94
C PHE A 117 1.82 1.33 -8.49
N SER A 118 0.57 1.74 -8.28
CA SER A 118 -0.12 1.59 -7.01
C SER A 118 -0.67 0.17 -6.92
N MET A 119 -0.46 -0.52 -5.81
CA MET A 119 -0.77 -1.95 -5.71
C MET A 119 -2.21 -2.22 -5.29
N ASP A 120 -2.80 -1.33 -4.49
CA ASP A 120 -4.15 -1.51 -3.95
C ASP A 120 -4.73 -0.23 -3.35
N LEU A 121 -6.01 -0.31 -3.05
CA LEU A 121 -6.74 0.64 -2.20
C LEU A 121 -7.27 -0.11 -0.99
N ASN A 122 -7.31 0.58 0.16
CA ASN A 122 -7.79 0.04 1.43
C ASN A 122 -6.97 -1.19 1.89
N GLY A 123 -7.56 -2.06 2.70
CA GLY A 123 -6.96 -3.34 3.09
C GLY A 123 -6.30 -3.34 4.47
N ASN A 124 -6.39 -2.24 5.23
CA ASN A 124 -5.89 -2.14 6.60
C ASN A 124 -7.04 -2.12 7.62
N GLY A 125 -6.70 -2.44 8.85
CA GLY A 125 -7.60 -2.29 9.98
C GLY A 125 -6.87 -1.91 11.26
N ILE A 126 -7.61 -1.31 12.18
CA ILE A 126 -7.16 -1.06 13.54
C ILE A 126 -7.81 -2.09 14.47
N THR A 127 -6.99 -2.89 15.12
CA THR A 127 -7.39 -3.93 16.05
C THR A 127 -6.98 -3.54 17.47
N VAL A 128 -7.84 -3.78 18.45
CA VAL A 128 -7.52 -3.63 19.87
C VAL A 128 -7.64 -4.97 20.59
N SER A 129 -6.96 -5.13 21.74
CA SER A 129 -7.09 -6.32 22.56
C SER A 129 -8.50 -6.46 23.12
N ASN A 130 -8.88 -7.68 23.52
CA ASN A 130 -10.19 -7.93 24.12
C ASN A 130 -10.43 -7.09 25.39
N ASP A 131 -9.40 -6.85 26.21
CA ASP A 131 -9.50 -6.00 27.40
C ASP A 131 -9.82 -4.55 27.03
N ILE A 132 -9.17 -4.02 26.01
CA ILE A 132 -9.46 -2.67 25.53
C ILE A 132 -10.83 -2.62 24.88
N TRP A 133 -11.19 -3.61 24.08
CA TRP A 133 -12.51 -3.69 23.46
C TRP A 133 -13.63 -3.68 24.50
N SER A 134 -13.52 -4.47 25.57
CA SER A 134 -14.53 -4.52 26.63
C SER A 134 -14.78 -3.16 27.30
N GLN A 135 -13.74 -2.34 27.43
CA GLN A 135 -13.82 -0.98 27.97
C GLN A 135 -14.38 0.03 26.94
N MET A 136 -13.95 -0.08 25.67
CA MET A 136 -14.45 0.79 24.60
C MET A 136 -15.93 0.56 24.29
N LYS A 137 -16.36 -0.69 24.29
CA LYS A 137 -17.69 -1.12 23.87
C LYS A 137 -18.83 -0.39 24.60
N GLU A 138 -18.60 -0.02 25.86
CA GLU A 138 -19.55 0.74 26.68
C GLU A 138 -19.82 2.16 26.14
N HIS A 139 -18.90 2.70 25.35
CA HIS A 139 -18.97 4.05 24.78
C HIS A 139 -19.42 4.07 23.30
N ILE A 140 -19.83 2.93 22.74
CA ILE A 140 -20.19 2.79 21.34
C ILE A 140 -21.70 2.55 21.20
N PRO A 141 -22.41 3.29 20.34
CA PRO A 141 -23.78 2.97 20.02
C PRO A 141 -23.94 1.56 19.45
N HIS A 142 -25.02 0.87 19.82
CA HIS A 142 -25.34 -0.46 19.30
C HIS A 142 -26.73 -0.44 18.64
N GLU A 143 -26.84 -1.14 17.53
CA GLU A 143 -28.12 -1.44 16.85
C GLU A 143 -28.19 -2.95 16.62
N ASP A 144 -29.33 -3.56 16.94
CA ASP A 144 -29.54 -5.02 16.83
C ASP A 144 -28.42 -5.86 17.51
N GLY A 145 -27.89 -5.35 18.63
CA GLY A 145 -26.82 -6.01 19.39
C GLY A 145 -25.42 -5.90 18.79
N LYS A 146 -25.24 -5.16 17.68
CA LYS A 146 -23.96 -4.94 17.03
C LYS A 146 -23.49 -3.50 17.17
N PRO A 147 -22.16 -3.25 17.27
CA PRO A 147 -21.63 -1.91 17.25
C PRO A 147 -21.98 -1.17 15.96
N VAL A 148 -22.33 0.10 16.09
CA VAL A 148 -22.56 0.99 14.94
C VAL A 148 -21.21 1.45 14.39
N HIS A 149 -20.99 1.28 13.10
CA HIS A 149 -19.81 1.73 12.39
C HIS A 149 -20.08 3.01 11.56
N PRO A 150 -19.05 3.86 11.35
CA PRO A 150 -17.65 3.72 11.81
C PRO A 150 -17.50 4.01 13.31
N ILE A 151 -16.65 3.22 13.98
CA ILE A 151 -16.29 3.47 15.37
C ILE A 151 -15.21 4.55 15.42
N LYS A 152 -15.50 5.68 16.07
CA LYS A 152 -14.55 6.77 16.25
C LYS A 152 -13.67 6.54 17.49
N ALA A 153 -12.49 7.13 17.50
CA ALA A 153 -11.53 6.99 18.58
C ALA A 153 -11.94 7.73 19.89
N ASP A 154 -13.00 8.54 19.86
CA ASP A 154 -13.59 9.11 21.06
C ASP A 154 -14.08 8.02 22.03
N ALA A 155 -14.50 6.86 21.52
CA ALA A 155 -14.80 5.68 22.34
C ALA A 155 -13.57 5.09 23.05
N LEU A 156 -12.36 5.26 22.51
CA LEU A 156 -11.11 4.85 23.13
C LEU A 156 -10.58 5.89 24.13
N LYS A 157 -10.94 7.16 23.96
CA LYS A 157 -10.39 8.26 24.76
C LYS A 157 -10.50 8.06 26.28
N PRO A 158 -11.66 7.66 26.86
CA PRO A 158 -11.76 7.40 28.30
C PRO A 158 -10.79 6.31 28.80
N VAL A 159 -10.50 5.32 27.96
CA VAL A 159 -9.56 4.24 28.28
C VAL A 159 -8.13 4.79 28.34
N VAL A 160 -7.73 5.58 27.33
CA VAL A 160 -6.40 6.23 27.30
C VAL A 160 -6.22 7.18 28.48
N GLU A 161 -7.23 7.98 28.82
CA GLU A 161 -7.21 8.89 29.96
C GLU A 161 -7.05 8.14 31.28
N LYS A 162 -7.70 6.99 31.44
CA LYS A 162 -7.54 6.13 32.62
C LYS A 162 -6.11 5.61 32.76
N TYR A 163 -5.51 5.11 31.65
CA TYR A 163 -4.11 4.68 31.65
C TYR A 163 -3.17 5.82 32.04
N LYS A 164 -3.39 7.00 31.51
CA LYS A 164 -2.62 8.21 31.86
C LYS A 164 -2.76 8.59 33.32
N ALA A 165 -3.97 8.54 33.88
CA ALA A 165 -4.23 8.80 35.31
C ALA A 165 -3.54 7.77 36.21
N ASP A 166 -3.44 6.52 35.76
CA ASP A 166 -2.72 5.44 36.49
C ASP A 166 -1.19 5.51 36.28
N GLY A 167 -0.67 6.51 35.56
CA GLY A 167 0.75 6.64 35.24
C GLY A 167 1.28 5.56 34.31
N LYS A 168 0.42 4.93 33.50
CA LYS A 168 0.76 3.86 32.58
C LYS A 168 0.74 4.38 31.15
N PRO A 169 1.74 4.05 30.30
CA PRO A 169 1.69 4.39 28.90
C PRO A 169 0.61 3.57 28.17
N PHE A 170 -0.08 4.19 27.22
CA PHE A 170 -0.97 3.48 26.31
C PHE A 170 -0.23 3.21 24.99
N ASN A 171 0.17 1.96 24.76
CA ASN A 171 1.01 1.57 23.63
C ASN A 171 0.18 0.95 22.50
N MET A 172 0.41 1.41 21.27
CA MET A 172 -0.15 0.81 20.06
C MET A 172 0.95 0.52 19.02
N GLY A 173 0.69 -0.46 18.18
CA GLY A 173 1.62 -0.87 17.13
C GLY A 173 1.31 -0.21 15.77
N MET A 174 2.34 0.17 15.05
CA MET A 174 2.31 0.53 13.63
C MET A 174 3.48 -0.12 12.93
N VAL A 175 3.47 -0.19 11.59
CA VAL A 175 4.43 -1.04 10.88
C VAL A 175 5.72 -0.33 10.47
N PHE A 176 5.68 1.00 10.29
CA PHE A 176 6.83 1.81 9.93
C PHE A 176 6.49 3.32 10.01
N PRO A 177 7.46 4.22 10.31
CA PRO A 177 7.18 5.67 10.49
C PRO A 177 6.53 6.36 9.28
N VAL A 178 6.85 5.95 8.06
CA VAL A 178 6.27 6.50 6.82
C VAL A 178 5.24 5.56 6.19
N SER A 179 4.51 4.81 7.00
CA SER A 179 3.46 3.91 6.54
C SER A 179 2.08 4.56 6.56
N THR A 180 1.21 4.11 5.65
CA THR A 180 -0.21 4.42 5.69
C THR A 180 -0.80 4.05 7.05
N HIS A 181 -0.45 2.89 7.59
CA HIS A 181 -0.86 2.40 8.91
C HIS A 181 -0.56 3.40 10.05
N ASN A 182 0.66 3.99 10.04
CA ASN A 182 1.02 5.01 11.00
C ASN A 182 0.16 6.28 10.85
N TYR A 183 -0.07 6.71 9.60
CA TYR A 183 -0.85 7.92 9.34
C TYR A 183 -2.35 7.71 9.59
N GLU A 184 -2.89 6.55 9.27
CA GLU A 184 -4.29 6.19 9.54
C GLU A 184 -4.56 6.05 11.03
N LEU A 185 -3.67 5.38 11.77
CA LEU A 185 -3.78 5.26 13.21
C LEU A 185 -3.71 6.64 13.89
N ARG A 186 -2.76 7.49 13.48
CA ARG A 186 -2.66 8.89 13.93
C ARG A 186 -3.89 9.71 13.57
N TYR A 187 -4.40 9.53 12.36
CA TYR A 187 -5.59 10.22 11.87
C TYR A 187 -6.82 9.85 12.70
N TRP A 188 -7.05 8.55 12.91
CA TRP A 188 -8.16 8.04 13.70
C TRP A 188 -8.09 8.49 15.18
N LEU A 189 -6.93 8.37 15.82
CA LEU A 189 -6.72 8.83 17.19
C LEU A 189 -6.98 10.33 17.32
N ALA A 190 -6.41 11.14 16.43
CA ALA A 190 -6.57 12.59 16.47
C ALA A 190 -8.02 13.03 16.20
N ALA A 191 -8.75 12.37 15.30
CA ALA A 191 -10.16 12.62 15.05
C ALA A 191 -11.04 12.33 16.26
N GLY A 192 -10.60 11.45 17.17
CA GLY A 192 -11.23 11.18 18.47
C GLY A 192 -10.69 12.01 19.63
N GLY A 193 -9.81 12.97 19.37
CA GLY A 193 -9.24 13.86 20.40
C GLY A 193 -8.13 13.23 21.23
N ILE A 194 -7.44 12.18 20.71
CA ILE A 194 -6.28 11.54 21.33
C ILE A 194 -5.03 11.96 20.57
N HIS A 195 -4.04 12.53 21.25
CA HIS A 195 -2.81 12.98 20.61
C HIS A 195 -1.85 11.82 20.36
N PRO A 196 -1.46 11.51 19.11
CA PRO A 196 -0.58 10.37 18.81
C PRO A 196 0.92 10.69 18.90
N GLY A 197 1.29 11.92 19.23
CA GLY A 197 2.66 12.40 19.31
C GLY A 197 3.20 13.03 18.03
N TYR A 198 4.37 13.68 18.15
CA TYR A 198 5.10 14.32 17.06
C TYR A 198 6.47 13.70 16.87
N TYR A 199 6.99 13.81 15.65
CA TYR A 199 8.38 13.53 15.31
C TYR A 199 9.24 14.79 15.48
N ALA A 200 10.48 14.62 15.92
CA ALA A 200 11.51 15.66 15.97
C ALA A 200 12.79 15.20 15.22
N PRO A 201 12.74 15.09 13.88
CA PRO A 201 13.83 14.50 13.11
C PRO A 201 15.14 15.29 13.20
N HIS A 202 15.12 16.62 13.40
CA HIS A 202 16.33 17.41 13.66
C HIS A 202 17.10 17.00 14.92
N LYS A 203 16.42 16.33 15.87
CA LYS A 203 17.02 15.76 17.07
C LYS A 203 17.33 14.28 16.93
N GLY A 204 17.21 13.72 15.71
CA GLY A 204 17.37 12.30 15.44
C GLY A 204 16.19 11.44 15.91
N ASP A 205 15.06 12.02 16.28
CA ASP A 205 13.88 11.28 16.69
C ASP A 205 13.18 10.66 15.48
N THR A 206 13.00 9.35 15.51
CA THR A 206 12.20 8.57 14.55
C THR A 206 11.03 7.85 15.23
N SER A 207 10.83 8.08 16.53
CA SER A 207 9.78 7.43 17.32
C SER A 207 8.42 8.12 17.19
N GLY A 208 8.39 9.44 17.04
CA GLY A 208 7.17 10.23 16.88
C GLY A 208 6.28 10.26 18.12
N GLN A 209 6.86 10.28 19.33
CA GLN A 209 6.14 10.14 20.60
C GLN A 209 6.09 11.41 21.43
N ILE A 210 6.61 12.54 20.93
CA ILE A 210 6.61 13.81 21.67
C ILE A 210 5.17 14.27 21.89
N ASP A 211 4.83 14.61 23.15
CA ASP A 211 3.50 15.05 23.58
C ASP A 211 2.36 14.02 23.33
N ALA A 212 2.68 12.74 23.22
CA ALA A 212 1.70 11.71 22.93
C ALA A 212 0.83 11.32 24.14
N ASP A 213 -0.48 11.21 23.94
CA ASP A 213 -1.41 10.50 24.82
C ASP A 213 -1.36 8.98 24.59
N ALA A 214 -1.17 8.58 23.34
CA ALA A 214 -0.94 7.19 22.91
C ALA A 214 0.42 7.08 22.23
N LEU A 215 1.25 6.13 22.67
CA LEU A 215 2.58 5.89 22.14
C LEU A 215 2.52 4.85 21.02
N LEU A 216 3.06 5.21 19.84
CA LEU A 216 3.08 4.31 18.70
C LEU A 216 4.49 3.73 18.51
N SER A 217 4.57 2.41 18.32
CA SER A 217 5.84 1.70 18.14
C SER A 217 5.83 0.82 16.89
N VAL A 218 7.01 0.62 16.30
CA VAL A 218 7.16 -0.22 15.10
C VAL A 218 7.11 -1.69 15.47
N THR A 219 6.22 -2.43 14.81
CA THR A 219 6.13 -3.89 14.90
C THR A 219 5.94 -4.46 13.49
N PRO A 220 6.72 -5.47 13.06
CA PRO A 220 6.51 -6.13 11.78
C PRO A 220 5.10 -6.74 11.67
N PRO A 221 4.43 -6.66 10.49
CA PRO A 221 3.05 -7.10 10.35
C PRO A 221 2.72 -8.49 10.88
N PRO A 222 3.48 -9.55 10.58
CA PRO A 222 3.16 -10.90 11.07
C PRO A 222 3.31 -11.05 12.59
N GLN A 223 4.01 -10.14 13.26
CA GLN A 223 4.24 -10.16 14.70
C GLN A 223 3.18 -9.39 15.51
N MET A 224 2.34 -8.58 14.84
CA MET A 224 1.34 -7.74 15.51
C MET A 224 0.42 -8.51 16.45
N PRO A 225 -0.25 -9.61 16.03
CA PRO A 225 -1.13 -10.36 16.91
C PRO A 225 -0.41 -10.89 18.16
N ALA A 226 0.77 -11.48 18.01
CA ALA A 226 1.55 -12.03 19.12
C ALA A 226 2.05 -10.94 20.09
N THR A 227 2.44 -9.78 19.56
CA THR A 227 2.90 -8.63 20.39
C THR A 227 1.75 -8.07 21.22
N MET A 228 0.54 -8.02 20.67
CA MET A 228 -0.66 -7.64 21.41
C MET A 228 -1.07 -8.70 22.43
N GLU A 229 -1.04 -9.98 22.07
CA GLU A 229 -1.33 -11.10 22.98
C GLU A 229 -0.39 -11.11 24.19
N ALA A 230 0.88 -10.75 23.97
CA ALA A 230 1.87 -10.61 25.04
C ALA A 230 1.67 -9.36 25.92
N GLY A 231 0.73 -8.47 25.59
CA GLY A 231 0.45 -7.25 26.34
C GLY A 231 1.48 -6.13 26.18
N THR A 232 2.37 -6.22 25.18
CA THR A 232 3.37 -5.18 24.88
C THR A 232 2.71 -3.97 24.22
N ILE A 233 1.71 -4.21 23.38
CA ILE A 233 0.83 -3.20 22.79
C ILE A 233 -0.62 -3.56 23.08
N TYR A 234 -1.51 -2.57 23.11
CA TYR A 234 -2.93 -2.75 23.41
C TYR A 234 -3.82 -2.74 22.18
N GLY A 235 -3.25 -2.39 21.05
CA GLY A 235 -3.86 -2.39 19.74
C GLY A 235 -2.83 -2.05 18.69
N TYR A 236 -3.24 -2.09 17.44
CA TYR A 236 -2.35 -1.82 16.30
C TYR A 236 -3.14 -1.46 15.03
N CYS A 237 -2.46 -0.82 14.09
CA CYS A 237 -2.91 -0.73 12.70
C CYS A 237 -2.00 -1.58 11.80
N VAL A 238 -2.59 -2.46 11.01
CA VAL A 238 -1.87 -3.38 10.13
C VAL A 238 -2.72 -3.77 8.93
N GLY A 239 -2.06 -4.17 7.84
CA GLY A 239 -2.69 -4.82 6.67
C GLY A 239 -3.14 -6.25 6.97
N GLU A 240 -4.03 -6.78 6.12
CA GLU A 240 -4.50 -8.15 6.25
C GLU A 240 -3.40 -9.18 5.84
N PRO A 241 -3.46 -10.39 6.45
CA PRO A 241 -4.58 -10.98 7.21
C PRO A 241 -4.44 -10.83 8.74
N TRP A 242 -3.59 -9.95 9.23
CA TRP A 242 -3.19 -9.94 10.65
C TRP A 242 -4.24 -9.36 11.60
N ASN A 243 -5.24 -8.62 11.10
CA ASN A 243 -6.43 -8.28 11.89
C ASN A 243 -7.35 -9.49 11.99
N GLN A 244 -7.63 -10.18 10.88
CA GLN A 244 -8.45 -11.40 10.88
C GLN A 244 -7.80 -12.53 11.67
N GLN A 245 -6.48 -12.60 11.71
CA GLN A 245 -5.74 -13.56 12.54
C GLN A 245 -6.02 -13.34 14.04
N ALA A 246 -6.13 -12.09 14.48
CA ALA A 246 -6.48 -11.78 15.87
C ALA A 246 -7.93 -12.20 16.20
N VAL A 247 -8.86 -11.97 15.28
CA VAL A 247 -10.26 -12.44 15.42
C VAL A 247 -10.31 -13.96 15.49
N PHE A 248 -9.64 -14.64 14.56
CA PHE A 248 -9.59 -16.10 14.50
C PHE A 248 -9.02 -16.72 15.78
N LYS A 249 -7.95 -16.15 16.32
CA LYS A 249 -7.37 -16.57 17.61
C LYS A 249 -8.19 -16.14 18.82
N GLY A 250 -9.17 -15.25 18.68
CA GLY A 250 -9.96 -14.74 19.77
C GLY A 250 -9.19 -13.84 20.75
N ILE A 251 -8.16 -13.11 20.27
CA ILE A 251 -7.29 -12.26 21.09
C ILE A 251 -7.52 -10.77 20.91
N GLY A 252 -8.27 -10.37 19.90
CA GLY A 252 -8.54 -8.96 19.62
C GLY A 252 -9.72 -8.76 18.70
N VAL A 253 -10.13 -7.50 18.59
CA VAL A 253 -11.28 -7.04 17.82
C VAL A 253 -10.84 -5.89 16.90
N PRO A 254 -10.94 -6.02 15.57
CA PRO A 254 -10.87 -4.89 14.69
C PRO A 254 -11.99 -3.90 14.98
N VAL A 255 -11.63 -2.66 15.31
CA VAL A 255 -12.61 -1.63 15.64
C VAL A 255 -12.98 -0.75 14.46
N ILE A 256 -12.11 -0.68 13.45
CA ILE A 256 -12.34 0.12 12.26
C ILE A 256 -11.43 -0.34 11.13
N THR A 257 -11.91 -0.24 9.89
CA THR A 257 -11.11 -0.43 8.69
C THR A 257 -10.63 0.92 8.15
N ASP A 258 -9.55 0.92 7.38
CA ASP A 258 -9.08 2.12 6.69
C ASP A 258 -10.08 2.64 5.65
N TYR A 259 -10.89 1.75 5.05
CA TYR A 259 -12.03 2.12 4.22
C TYR A 259 -13.03 3.04 4.95
N GLU A 260 -13.23 2.83 6.25
CA GLU A 260 -14.10 3.66 7.09
C GLU A 260 -13.42 4.96 7.53
N ILE A 261 -12.08 4.97 7.63
CA ILE A 261 -11.31 6.18 7.94
C ILE A 261 -11.25 7.11 6.73
N TRP A 262 -10.94 6.57 5.57
CA TRP A 262 -10.90 7.26 4.28
C TRP A 262 -11.23 6.29 3.15
N LYS A 263 -12.44 6.35 2.66
CA LYS A 263 -12.94 5.46 1.59
C LYS A 263 -12.05 5.51 0.35
N ASN A 264 -11.62 4.33 -0.11
CA ASN A 264 -10.73 4.15 -1.26
C ASN A 264 -9.38 4.86 -1.11
N ASN A 265 -8.81 4.81 0.09
CA ASN A 265 -7.48 5.33 0.34
C ASN A 265 -6.41 4.50 -0.40
N PRO A 266 -5.32 5.16 -0.91
CA PRO A 266 -4.17 4.45 -1.47
C PRO A 266 -3.39 3.77 -0.35
N GLU A 267 -2.75 2.62 -0.66
CA GLU A 267 -2.07 1.88 0.40
C GLU A 267 -0.65 1.46 0.03
N LYS A 268 -0.45 0.52 -0.89
CA LYS A 268 0.87 0.04 -1.28
C LYS A 268 1.26 0.50 -2.69
N VAL A 269 2.56 0.49 -2.94
CA VAL A 269 3.13 0.76 -4.26
C VAL A 269 4.19 -0.29 -4.60
N PHE A 270 4.47 -0.47 -5.88
CA PHE A 270 5.65 -1.19 -6.33
C PHE A 270 6.79 -0.19 -6.54
N GLY A 271 7.82 -0.25 -5.70
CA GLY A 271 8.93 0.69 -5.69
C GLY A 271 10.18 0.12 -6.32
N VAL A 272 10.90 0.96 -7.05
CA VAL A 272 12.23 0.68 -7.63
C VAL A 272 13.14 1.88 -7.41
N SER A 273 14.46 1.68 -7.40
CA SER A 273 15.37 2.83 -7.41
C SER A 273 15.27 3.57 -8.75
N LYS A 274 15.40 4.90 -8.71
CA LYS A 274 15.42 5.70 -9.94
C LYS A 274 16.56 5.26 -10.87
N GLN A 275 17.72 4.94 -10.32
CA GLN A 275 18.87 4.44 -11.08
C GLN A 275 18.53 3.14 -11.83
N TRP A 276 17.82 2.21 -11.19
CA TRP A 276 17.38 0.98 -11.81
C TRP A 276 16.37 1.24 -12.93
N ALA A 277 15.39 2.12 -12.69
CA ALA A 277 14.37 2.46 -13.68
C ALA A 277 14.97 3.16 -14.91
N ASP A 278 15.96 4.03 -14.72
CA ASP A 278 16.66 4.71 -15.81
C ASP A 278 17.51 3.74 -16.63
N LYS A 279 18.09 2.72 -15.97
CA LYS A 279 18.92 1.70 -16.64
C LYS A 279 18.12 0.64 -17.38
N TYR A 280 16.91 0.33 -16.91
CA TYR A 280 16.08 -0.77 -17.43
C TYR A 280 14.64 -0.30 -17.73
N PRO A 281 14.44 0.73 -18.58
CA PRO A 281 13.12 1.31 -18.82
C PRO A 281 12.14 0.35 -19.48
N ILE A 282 12.59 -0.50 -20.42
CA ILE A 282 11.73 -1.50 -21.07
C ILE A 282 11.35 -2.59 -20.07
N THR A 283 12.30 -3.08 -19.32
CA THR A 283 12.07 -4.06 -18.25
C THR A 283 11.05 -3.53 -17.25
N HIS A 284 11.20 -2.29 -16.76
CA HIS A 284 10.27 -1.65 -15.82
C HIS A 284 8.84 -1.58 -16.40
N LYS A 285 8.69 -1.14 -17.63
CA LYS A 285 7.41 -1.10 -18.33
C LYS A 285 6.76 -2.49 -18.41
N LYS A 286 7.53 -3.54 -18.74
CA LYS A 286 7.05 -4.92 -18.79
C LYS A 286 6.62 -5.45 -17.44
N VAL A 287 7.34 -5.12 -16.36
CA VAL A 287 6.92 -5.42 -14.98
C VAL A 287 5.57 -4.79 -14.66
N VAL A 288 5.40 -3.51 -14.99
CA VAL A 288 4.14 -2.78 -14.75
C VAL A 288 2.99 -3.41 -15.55
N LYS A 289 3.22 -3.80 -16.83
CA LYS A 289 2.23 -4.52 -17.63
C LYS A 289 1.75 -5.82 -16.97
N ALA A 290 2.67 -6.64 -16.50
CA ALA A 290 2.35 -7.91 -15.82
C ALA A 290 1.53 -7.67 -14.54
N MET A 291 1.89 -6.66 -13.76
CA MET A 291 1.19 -6.34 -12.51
C MET A 291 -0.19 -5.73 -12.73
N ILE A 292 -0.37 -4.89 -13.76
CA ILE A 292 -1.69 -4.37 -14.15
C ILE A 292 -2.64 -5.53 -14.49
N ARG A 293 -2.16 -6.52 -15.25
CA ARG A 293 -2.95 -7.72 -15.59
C ARG A 293 -3.33 -8.52 -14.35
N ALA A 294 -2.40 -8.70 -13.43
CA ALA A 294 -2.66 -9.41 -12.17
C ALA A 294 -3.71 -8.68 -11.31
N ALA A 295 -3.61 -7.37 -11.22
CA ALA A 295 -4.59 -6.54 -10.51
C ALA A 295 -5.98 -6.63 -11.16
N ALA A 296 -6.06 -6.56 -12.50
CA ALA A 296 -7.31 -6.72 -13.24
C ALA A 296 -7.94 -8.10 -13.00
N TRP A 297 -7.13 -9.16 -12.99
CA TRP A 297 -7.59 -10.52 -12.69
C TRP A 297 -8.15 -10.64 -11.27
N LEU A 298 -7.52 -9.99 -10.29
CA LEU A 298 -7.97 -10.00 -8.88
C LEU A 298 -9.36 -9.41 -8.70
N ASP A 299 -9.70 -8.37 -9.46
CA ASP A 299 -10.96 -7.64 -9.33
C ASP A 299 -12.01 -8.04 -10.38
N ALA A 300 -11.67 -8.98 -11.30
CA ALA A 300 -12.57 -9.41 -12.37
C ALA A 300 -13.89 -9.98 -11.81
N ASP A 301 -14.98 -9.71 -12.54
CA ASP A 301 -16.31 -10.27 -12.27
C ASP A 301 -16.73 -10.15 -10.78
N ASN A 302 -16.60 -8.95 -10.22
CA ASN A 302 -16.92 -8.67 -8.81
C ASN A 302 -16.21 -9.62 -7.83
N ASN A 303 -14.91 -9.73 -7.94
CA ASN A 303 -14.05 -10.55 -7.06
C ASN A 303 -14.19 -12.07 -7.29
N ALA A 304 -14.70 -12.55 -8.43
CA ALA A 304 -14.90 -13.98 -8.68
C ALA A 304 -13.60 -14.81 -8.56
N ASN A 305 -12.45 -14.22 -8.82
CA ASN A 305 -11.16 -14.90 -8.72
C ASN A 305 -10.52 -14.86 -7.31
N ARG A 306 -11.13 -14.15 -6.36
CA ARG A 306 -10.57 -14.00 -5.00
C ARG A 306 -10.39 -15.34 -4.26
N PRO A 307 -11.28 -16.36 -4.37
CA PRO A 307 -11.03 -17.67 -3.76
C PRO A 307 -9.76 -18.35 -4.28
N GLU A 308 -9.45 -18.23 -5.59
CA GLU A 308 -8.18 -18.72 -6.15
C GLU A 308 -6.99 -17.92 -5.63
N ALA A 309 -7.09 -16.59 -5.55
CA ALA A 309 -6.07 -15.73 -4.98
C ALA A 309 -5.78 -16.08 -3.52
N VAL A 310 -6.80 -16.39 -2.71
CA VAL A 310 -6.64 -16.86 -1.32
C VAL A 310 -5.84 -18.16 -1.26
N LYS A 311 -6.11 -19.13 -2.15
CA LYS A 311 -5.32 -20.37 -2.24
C LYS A 311 -3.86 -20.12 -2.57
N ILE A 312 -3.60 -19.16 -3.48
CA ILE A 312 -2.23 -18.75 -3.82
C ILE A 312 -1.55 -18.16 -2.58
N LEU A 313 -2.17 -17.16 -1.95
CA LEU A 313 -1.61 -16.45 -0.81
C LEU A 313 -1.42 -17.33 0.44
N SER A 314 -2.24 -18.38 0.61
CA SER A 314 -2.12 -19.33 1.73
C SER A 314 -0.84 -20.18 1.66
N LYS A 315 -0.17 -20.26 0.50
CA LYS A 315 1.09 -20.98 0.38
C LYS A 315 2.16 -20.33 1.27
N SER A 316 2.98 -21.14 1.94
CA SER A 316 4.00 -20.68 2.90
C SER A 316 5.04 -19.73 2.30
N GLN A 317 5.27 -19.83 0.99
CA GLN A 317 6.18 -18.96 0.24
C GLN A 317 5.65 -17.52 0.06
N TYR A 318 4.34 -17.31 0.22
CA TYR A 318 3.70 -16.00 0.16
C TYR A 318 3.29 -15.52 1.55
N VAL A 319 2.00 -15.40 1.84
CA VAL A 319 1.52 -14.96 3.17
C VAL A 319 1.64 -16.09 4.20
N GLY A 320 1.18 -17.29 3.83
CA GLY A 320 1.29 -18.49 4.66
C GLY A 320 0.36 -18.52 5.88
N ALA A 321 -0.70 -17.70 5.90
CA ALA A 321 -1.77 -17.81 6.87
C ALA A 321 -2.85 -18.79 6.37
N ASP A 322 -3.70 -19.25 7.29
CA ASP A 322 -4.77 -20.18 6.95
C ASP A 322 -5.73 -19.59 5.92
N TYR A 323 -6.26 -20.44 5.03
CA TYR A 323 -7.18 -20.04 3.98
C TYR A 323 -8.36 -19.23 4.51
N ASP A 324 -9.03 -19.71 5.57
CA ASP A 324 -10.23 -19.06 6.12
C ASP A 324 -9.92 -17.68 6.73
N VAL A 325 -8.73 -17.51 7.29
CA VAL A 325 -8.26 -16.23 7.83
C VAL A 325 -8.07 -15.21 6.69
N ILE A 326 -7.39 -15.61 5.61
CA ILE A 326 -7.19 -14.74 4.44
C ILE A 326 -8.52 -14.46 3.75
N ALA A 327 -9.37 -15.48 3.59
CA ALA A 327 -10.67 -15.36 2.91
C ALA A 327 -11.60 -14.36 3.58
N ASN A 328 -11.55 -14.22 4.90
CA ASN A 328 -12.43 -13.32 5.65
C ASN A 328 -12.35 -11.84 5.21
N SER A 329 -11.26 -11.41 4.62
CA SER A 329 -11.08 -10.04 4.11
C SER A 329 -10.88 -9.97 2.59
N MET A 330 -10.39 -11.04 1.97
CA MET A 330 -10.12 -11.05 0.53
C MET A 330 -11.35 -11.32 -0.35
N THR A 331 -12.42 -11.87 0.20
CA THR A 331 -13.59 -12.30 -0.58
C THR A 331 -14.81 -11.39 -0.47
N GLY A 332 -14.61 -10.13 -0.08
CA GLY A 332 -15.66 -9.12 -0.03
C GLY A 332 -16.39 -9.04 1.31
N THR A 333 -15.83 -9.63 2.35
CA THR A 333 -16.35 -9.57 3.72
C THR A 333 -15.29 -9.07 4.67
N PHE A 334 -15.69 -8.73 5.90
CA PHE A 334 -14.77 -8.40 6.99
C PHE A 334 -15.42 -8.79 8.32
N GLU A 335 -14.71 -9.51 9.17
CA GLU A 335 -15.17 -9.89 10.50
C GLU A 335 -14.57 -8.98 11.54
N TYR A 336 -15.42 -8.29 12.31
CA TYR A 336 -15.05 -7.40 13.41
C TYR A 336 -14.92 -8.19 14.71
N GLU A 337 -15.92 -8.17 15.56
CA GLU A 337 -15.97 -9.10 16.68
C GLU A 337 -16.32 -10.50 16.15
N LYS A 338 -15.81 -11.56 16.78
CA LYS A 338 -16.08 -12.93 16.34
C LYS A 338 -17.58 -13.19 16.20
N GLY A 339 -17.99 -13.54 14.99
CA GLY A 339 -19.38 -13.71 14.60
C GLY A 339 -20.06 -12.46 14.01
N ASP A 340 -19.43 -11.28 14.08
CA ASP A 340 -19.89 -10.07 13.38
C ASP A 340 -19.19 -9.90 12.04
N LYS A 341 -19.51 -10.78 11.10
CA LYS A 341 -19.02 -10.74 9.73
C LYS A 341 -19.97 -9.90 8.87
N ARG A 342 -19.41 -8.89 8.20
CA ARG A 342 -20.16 -7.94 7.38
C ARG A 342 -19.70 -7.97 5.93
N GLU A 343 -20.61 -7.63 5.02
CA GLU A 343 -20.28 -7.42 3.60
C GLU A 343 -19.54 -6.11 3.42
N VAL A 344 -18.31 -6.17 2.91
CA VAL A 344 -17.46 -5.03 2.58
C VAL A 344 -16.73 -5.35 1.28
N PRO A 345 -17.40 -5.34 0.12
CA PRO A 345 -16.84 -5.81 -1.15
C PRO A 345 -15.63 -4.99 -1.61
N ASP A 346 -15.52 -3.74 -1.19
CA ASP A 346 -14.42 -2.84 -1.50
C ASP A 346 -13.40 -2.71 -0.36
N PHE A 347 -13.39 -3.65 0.60
CA PHE A 347 -12.41 -3.61 1.68
C PHE A 347 -10.96 -3.64 1.17
N ASN A 348 -10.68 -4.42 0.13
CA ASN A 348 -9.38 -4.43 -0.53
C ASN A 348 -9.59 -4.47 -2.05
N VAL A 349 -9.19 -3.41 -2.73
CA VAL A 349 -9.38 -3.19 -4.17
C VAL A 349 -8.04 -3.16 -4.86
N PHE A 350 -7.89 -3.92 -5.96
CA PHE A 350 -6.63 -4.00 -6.69
C PHE A 350 -6.65 -3.31 -8.05
N PHE A 351 -7.81 -3.18 -8.68
CA PHE A 351 -7.90 -2.61 -10.04
C PHE A 351 -9.06 -1.62 -10.22
N ARG A 352 -10.23 -1.90 -9.66
CA ARG A 352 -11.38 -0.99 -9.73
C ARG A 352 -10.98 0.42 -9.26
N TYR A 353 -11.73 1.43 -9.70
CA TYR A 353 -11.54 2.83 -9.30
C TYR A 353 -10.15 3.38 -9.63
N ASN A 354 -9.53 2.87 -10.70
CA ASN A 354 -8.15 3.20 -11.10
C ASN A 354 -7.13 2.94 -9.98
N ALA A 355 -7.33 1.88 -9.19
CA ALA A 355 -6.51 1.55 -8.03
C ALA A 355 -5.01 1.43 -8.36
N THR A 356 -4.67 1.02 -9.58
CA THR A 356 -3.28 0.84 -10.01
C THR A 356 -2.59 2.11 -10.52
N TYR A 357 -3.36 3.17 -10.79
CA TYR A 357 -2.80 4.42 -11.29
C TYR A 357 -2.14 5.23 -10.17
N PRO A 358 -0.86 5.59 -10.27
CA PRO A 358 -0.13 6.30 -9.22
C PRO A 358 -0.43 7.81 -9.27
N TYR A 359 -1.50 8.24 -8.63
CA TYR A 359 -1.93 9.64 -8.59
C TYR A 359 -0.95 10.52 -7.81
N TYR A 360 -0.60 11.69 -8.33
CA TYR A 360 0.17 12.71 -7.60
C TYR A 360 -0.56 13.17 -6.34
N SER A 361 -1.88 13.31 -6.42
CA SER A 361 -2.69 13.70 -5.25
C SER A 361 -2.59 12.71 -4.10
N ASP A 362 -2.41 11.40 -4.37
CA ASP A 362 -2.17 10.40 -3.34
C ASP A 362 -0.80 10.59 -2.68
N ALA A 363 0.24 10.82 -3.48
CA ALA A 363 1.58 11.13 -2.96
C ALA A 363 1.57 12.40 -2.08
N ILE A 364 0.86 13.43 -2.51
CA ILE A 364 0.74 14.69 -1.77
C ILE A 364 0.05 14.47 -0.42
N TRP A 365 -0.96 13.60 -0.34
CA TRP A 365 -1.59 13.29 0.94
C TRP A 365 -0.57 12.75 1.96
N TYR A 366 0.28 11.81 1.57
CA TYR A 366 1.35 11.30 2.45
C TYR A 366 2.30 12.41 2.91
N LEU A 367 2.71 13.29 2.01
CA LEU A 367 3.56 14.43 2.33
C LEU A 367 2.86 15.40 3.31
N THR A 368 1.53 15.59 3.19
CA THR A 368 0.78 16.39 4.16
C THR A 368 0.76 15.73 5.54
N GLN A 369 0.63 14.40 5.63
CA GLN A 369 0.70 13.71 6.91
C GLN A 369 2.12 13.74 7.50
N MET A 370 3.16 13.61 6.67
CA MET A 370 4.55 13.81 7.10
C MET A 370 4.77 15.21 7.70
N ARG A 371 4.18 16.25 7.08
CA ARG A 371 4.21 17.62 7.61
C ARG A 371 3.38 17.77 8.88
N ARG A 372 2.17 17.20 8.89
CA ARG A 372 1.26 17.27 10.04
C ARG A 372 1.90 16.74 11.32
N TRP A 373 2.67 15.66 11.20
CA TRP A 373 3.25 14.95 12.35
C TRP A 373 4.72 15.30 12.63
N GLY A 374 5.29 16.26 11.90
CA GLY A 374 6.63 16.78 12.16
C GLY A 374 7.77 16.02 11.50
N GLN A 375 7.52 15.02 10.65
CA GLN A 375 8.55 14.37 9.84
C GLN A 375 9.15 15.34 8.82
N ILE A 376 8.33 16.24 8.29
CA ILE A 376 8.73 17.45 7.58
C ILE A 376 8.53 18.60 8.57
N SER A 377 9.59 19.08 9.19
CA SER A 377 9.55 20.08 10.25
C SER A 377 9.39 21.52 9.76
N GLU A 378 9.73 21.79 8.50
CA GLU A 378 9.68 23.12 7.90
C GLU A 378 8.39 23.33 7.09
N GLU A 379 7.94 24.59 7.02
CA GLU A 379 6.89 24.95 6.07
C GLU A 379 7.35 24.74 4.63
N LYS A 380 6.44 24.23 3.79
CA LYS A 380 6.69 23.98 2.37
C LYS A 380 5.58 24.65 1.55
N SER A 381 5.92 25.18 0.38
CA SER A 381 4.94 25.72 -0.56
C SER A 381 4.10 24.59 -1.18
N ASP A 382 2.91 24.91 -1.69
CA ASP A 382 2.10 23.94 -2.43
C ASP A 382 2.86 23.38 -3.64
N ASP A 383 3.66 24.19 -4.32
CA ASP A 383 4.53 23.76 -5.43
C ASP A 383 5.54 22.70 -4.98
N TRP A 384 6.12 22.82 -3.79
CA TRP A 384 7.06 21.82 -3.27
C TRP A 384 6.42 20.45 -3.12
N PHE A 385 5.16 20.38 -2.63
CA PHE A 385 4.43 19.11 -2.53
C PHE A 385 4.23 18.48 -3.91
N MET A 386 3.81 19.29 -4.89
CA MET A 386 3.60 18.84 -6.26
C MET A 386 4.89 18.36 -6.93
N GLU A 387 5.97 19.14 -6.83
CA GLU A 387 7.26 18.78 -7.41
C GLU A 387 7.84 17.51 -6.78
N THR A 388 7.68 17.36 -5.47
CA THR A 388 8.15 16.16 -4.75
C THR A 388 7.34 14.93 -5.19
N ALA A 389 6.01 15.05 -5.29
CA ALA A 389 5.17 13.98 -5.80
C ALA A 389 5.58 13.55 -7.22
N LYS A 390 5.84 14.50 -8.12
CA LYS A 390 6.28 14.23 -9.51
C LYS A 390 7.67 13.58 -9.61
N LYS A 391 8.54 13.81 -8.64
CA LYS A 391 9.86 13.13 -8.60
C LYS A 391 9.74 11.65 -8.26
N VAL A 392 8.67 11.24 -7.57
CA VAL A 392 8.51 9.90 -7.01
C VAL A 392 7.46 9.08 -7.75
N TYR A 393 6.29 9.65 -8.00
CA TYR A 393 5.19 8.98 -8.68
C TYR A 393 5.28 9.20 -10.19
N ARG A 394 5.22 8.10 -10.96
CA ARG A 394 5.49 8.08 -12.41
C ARG A 394 4.29 7.54 -13.20
N PRO A 395 3.17 8.29 -13.23
CA PRO A 395 2.01 7.92 -14.04
C PRO A 395 2.30 7.87 -15.54
N ASP A 396 3.36 8.52 -16.02
CA ASP A 396 3.82 8.46 -17.40
C ASP A 396 4.29 7.04 -17.79
N ILE A 397 5.04 6.36 -16.92
CA ILE A 397 5.49 4.97 -17.14
C ILE A 397 4.27 4.04 -17.09
N TYR A 398 3.36 4.23 -16.11
CA TYR A 398 2.10 3.48 -16.02
C TYR A 398 1.28 3.62 -17.32
N ALA A 399 1.07 4.84 -17.80
CA ALA A 399 0.30 5.09 -19.01
C ALA A 399 0.93 4.43 -20.25
N SER A 400 2.25 4.41 -20.36
CA SER A 400 2.96 3.69 -21.43
C SER A 400 2.66 2.20 -21.38
N ALA A 401 2.75 1.56 -20.22
CA ALA A 401 2.43 0.14 -20.02
C ALA A 401 0.96 -0.17 -20.32
N ALA A 402 0.03 0.64 -19.83
CA ALA A 402 -1.39 0.45 -20.05
C ALA A 402 -1.78 0.58 -21.54
N LYS A 403 -1.22 1.57 -22.24
CA LYS A 403 -1.45 1.75 -23.69
C LYS A 403 -0.97 0.54 -24.51
N GLU A 404 0.12 -0.10 -24.12
CA GLU A 404 0.56 -1.33 -24.76
C GLU A 404 -0.41 -2.48 -24.52
N LEU A 405 -0.89 -2.67 -23.28
CA LEU A 405 -1.89 -3.69 -22.96
C LEU A 405 -3.20 -3.52 -23.73
N ILE A 406 -3.64 -2.27 -23.93
CA ILE A 406 -4.79 -1.95 -24.76
C ILE A 406 -4.51 -2.30 -26.23
N LYS A 407 -3.35 -1.92 -26.78
CA LYS A 407 -2.94 -2.22 -28.15
C LYS A 407 -2.82 -3.73 -28.40
N GLU A 408 -2.37 -4.48 -27.42
CA GLU A 408 -2.26 -5.94 -27.46
C GLU A 408 -3.62 -6.65 -27.27
N GLY A 409 -4.70 -5.91 -26.98
CA GLY A 409 -6.03 -6.46 -26.74
C GLY A 409 -6.14 -7.27 -25.44
N LYS A 410 -5.22 -7.06 -24.49
CA LYS A 410 -5.21 -7.75 -23.20
C LYS A 410 -6.14 -7.10 -22.18
N LEU A 411 -6.37 -5.80 -22.29
CA LEU A 411 -7.31 -5.00 -21.48
C LEU A 411 -7.97 -3.93 -22.35
N ASP A 412 -9.15 -3.44 -21.94
CA ASP A 412 -9.90 -2.44 -22.67
C ASP A 412 -9.52 -1.01 -22.21
N ALA A 413 -9.59 -0.05 -23.15
CA ALA A 413 -9.33 1.37 -22.84
C ALA A 413 -10.26 1.94 -21.76
N LYS A 414 -11.51 1.42 -21.66
CA LYS A 414 -12.49 1.83 -20.65
C LYS A 414 -12.08 1.46 -19.22
N ASP A 415 -11.13 0.54 -19.05
CA ASP A 415 -10.64 0.05 -17.77
C ASP A 415 -9.59 1.00 -17.15
N PHE A 416 -9.20 2.04 -17.88
CA PHE A 416 -8.16 3.00 -17.50
C PHE A 416 -8.69 4.44 -17.51
N PRO A 417 -7.99 5.37 -16.83
CA PRO A 417 -8.23 6.80 -17.02
C PRO A 417 -8.03 7.19 -18.50
N ASP A 418 -8.73 8.22 -18.94
CA ASP A 418 -8.41 8.85 -20.23
C ASP A 418 -7.05 9.56 -20.14
N PHE A 419 -6.00 8.89 -20.58
CA PHE A 419 -4.62 9.41 -20.54
C PHE A 419 -4.40 10.70 -21.34
N ALA A 420 -5.35 11.13 -22.17
CA ALA A 420 -5.25 12.39 -22.88
C ALA A 420 -5.63 13.59 -21.98
N THR A 421 -6.47 13.36 -20.98
CA THR A 421 -7.01 14.40 -20.10
C THR A 421 -6.62 14.21 -18.63
N GLU A 422 -6.07 13.04 -18.26
CA GLU A 422 -5.68 12.73 -16.88
C GLU A 422 -4.51 13.61 -16.41
N THR A 423 -4.69 14.29 -15.29
CA THR A 423 -3.72 15.22 -14.72
C THR A 423 -2.89 14.65 -13.58
N GLY A 424 -3.24 13.46 -13.09
CA GLY A 424 -2.68 12.86 -11.89
C GLY A 424 -3.30 13.37 -10.58
N PHE A 425 -4.38 14.13 -10.66
CA PHE A 425 -5.10 14.67 -9.51
C PHE A 425 -6.52 14.13 -9.45
N LYS A 426 -6.83 13.41 -8.39
CA LYS A 426 -8.21 13.03 -8.07
C LYS A 426 -9.04 14.28 -7.74
N PRO A 427 -10.35 14.27 -7.98
CA PRO A 427 -11.25 15.29 -7.44
C PRO A 427 -11.10 15.40 -5.92
N ALA A 428 -11.48 16.55 -5.34
CA ALA A 428 -11.46 16.74 -3.90
C ALA A 428 -12.14 15.58 -3.17
N GLN A 429 -11.40 14.94 -2.27
CA GLN A 429 -11.81 13.72 -1.59
C GLN A 429 -12.67 14.07 -0.36
N LYS A 430 -13.87 13.51 -0.36
CA LYS A 430 -14.82 13.52 0.75
C LYS A 430 -14.90 12.12 1.32
N GLY A 431 -15.24 11.96 2.57
CA GLY A 431 -15.41 10.62 3.16
C GLY A 431 -14.30 10.23 4.12
N PHE A 432 -13.56 11.22 4.61
CA PHE A 432 -12.75 11.05 5.81
C PHE A 432 -13.66 11.00 7.06
N ILE A 433 -13.24 10.24 8.06
CA ILE A 433 -14.00 10.01 9.30
C ILE A 433 -14.35 11.32 10.06
N ASP A 434 -13.55 12.36 9.89
CA ASP A 434 -13.74 13.70 10.49
C ASP A 434 -14.46 14.69 9.56
N ASN A 435 -14.88 14.23 8.38
CA ASN A 435 -15.50 15.04 7.33
C ASN A 435 -14.62 16.17 6.75
N ILE A 436 -13.31 16.17 7.01
CA ILE A 436 -12.39 17.13 6.40
C ILE A 436 -12.19 16.72 4.94
N VAL A 437 -12.43 17.69 4.03
CA VAL A 437 -12.24 17.49 2.59
C VAL A 437 -10.78 17.69 2.24
N TYR A 438 -10.20 16.71 1.55
CA TYR A 438 -8.85 16.74 1.02
C TYR A 438 -8.86 17.12 -0.47
N ASP A 439 -8.16 18.18 -0.82
CA ASP A 439 -7.85 18.61 -2.19
C ASP A 439 -6.33 18.58 -2.38
N GLY A 440 -5.83 17.65 -3.20
CA GLY A 440 -4.39 17.48 -3.43
C GLY A 440 -3.73 18.70 -4.11
N SER A 441 -4.50 19.58 -4.74
CA SER A 441 -4.00 20.84 -5.31
C SER A 441 -3.77 21.95 -4.27
N LYS A 442 -4.24 21.76 -3.02
CA LYS A 442 -4.21 22.74 -1.95
C LYS A 442 -3.74 22.13 -0.62
N PRO A 443 -2.53 21.54 -0.57
CA PRO A 443 -2.06 20.81 0.60
C PRO A 443 -1.96 21.68 1.86
N ASN A 444 -1.52 22.94 1.77
CA ASN A 444 -1.45 23.82 2.93
C ASN A 444 -2.81 24.26 3.45
N GLU A 445 -3.80 24.45 2.56
CA GLU A 445 -5.19 24.71 2.99
C GLU A 445 -5.76 23.50 3.75
N TYR A 446 -5.47 22.28 3.29
CA TYR A 446 -5.87 21.05 3.95
C TYR A 446 -5.24 20.93 5.35
N LEU A 447 -3.93 21.18 5.48
CA LEU A 447 -3.20 21.11 6.75
C LEU A 447 -3.76 22.07 7.82
N LYS A 448 -4.26 23.24 7.43
CA LYS A 448 -4.83 24.24 8.35
C LYS A 448 -6.15 23.83 8.99
N LYS A 449 -6.81 22.79 8.46
CA LYS A 449 -8.11 22.32 8.95
C LYS A 449 -8.01 21.44 10.21
N PHE A 450 -6.83 20.94 10.54
CA PHE A 450 -6.64 20.01 11.66
C PHE A 450 -6.48 20.75 13.00
N GLU A 451 -7.21 20.28 14.02
CA GLU A 451 -7.08 20.77 15.40
C GLU A 451 -5.85 20.14 16.09
N ILE A 452 -5.59 18.84 15.83
CA ILE A 452 -4.46 18.08 16.38
C ILE A 452 -3.47 17.82 15.25
N GLY A 453 -2.24 18.23 15.44
CA GLY A 453 -1.16 18.18 14.48
C GLY A 453 -0.62 19.56 14.14
N LEU A 454 0.45 19.67 13.37
CA LEU A 454 1.12 20.86 12.86
C LEU A 454 1.53 21.92 13.92
N LYS A 455 0.58 22.43 14.73
CA LYS A 455 0.84 23.46 15.77
C LYS A 455 1.90 23.02 16.79
N GLY A 456 2.00 21.72 17.08
CA GLY A 456 3.03 21.18 17.97
C GLY A 456 4.37 20.99 17.26
N ALA A 457 4.37 20.69 15.97
CA ALA A 457 5.56 20.54 15.15
C ALA A 457 6.33 21.86 14.97
N GLU A 458 5.65 23.01 15.05
CA GLU A 458 6.28 24.34 15.00
C GLU A 458 7.09 24.67 16.27
N LYS A 459 6.87 23.96 17.37
CA LYS A 459 7.56 24.16 18.64
C LYS A 459 8.81 23.29 18.81
N ILE A 460 9.04 22.38 17.87
CA ILE A 460 10.18 21.47 17.85
C ILE A 460 11.25 22.00 16.90
#